data_3c5ddb5120c2a6e1d83d518585937484
#
_entry.id   3c5ddb5120c2a6e1d83d518585937484
#
_cell.length_a   1.000
_cell.length_b   1.000
_cell.length_c   1.000
_cell.angle_alpha   90.00
_cell.angle_beta   90.00
_cell.angle_gamma   90.00
#
_symmetry.space_group_name_H-M   'P 1'
#
loop_
_entity.id
_entity.type
_entity.pdbx_description
1 polymer ?
#
loop_
_entity_poly.entity_id
_entity_poly.type
_entity_poly.pdbx_seq_one_letter_code
_entity_poly.pdbx_strand_id
1 'polypeptide(L)'
;MIKPMLRLSTLCVLLMSMFAFSVPAARAQQAEAPKQPAVYTYVSFFGVPRAQWGAYEKNLASGHKLFDSLLADGTILSYGDGALEVHEGLNAPTHVGWFASTSMAGLMKALAALRAAGSTSSDFAYTMHSDAITKSTMYNGKGGTTDSGYVLVQDWTPKPGHAEEFMDLITKYRKPWLDAAVADGTLSGYSVEEDQIHVDTPGAYTMIAVFPNAAAMDKYYAEIEALHTKQPLFGDVYSSTVDYASHRDHLLRILYSKSK
;
A
#
# COMPACT_ATOMS: atom_id res chain seq x y z
N MET A 1 -13.43 -4.17 -91.63
CA MET A 1 -14.85 -4.59 -92.02
C MET A 1 -15.31 -5.65 -91.03
N ILE A 2 -16.47 -5.52 -90.65
CA ILE A 2 -17.37 -6.37 -89.87
C ILE A 2 -17.72 -5.82 -88.46
N LYS A 3 -18.94 -5.36 -88.43
CA LYS A 3 -19.72 -4.73 -87.43
C LYS A 3 -20.35 -5.78 -86.47
N PRO A 4 -21.11 -5.34 -85.53
CA PRO A 4 -21.17 -5.78 -84.12
C PRO A 4 -22.32 -6.75 -83.84
N MET A 5 -22.38 -7.35 -82.70
CA MET A 5 -23.62 -7.86 -82.18
C MET A 5 -23.72 -7.59 -80.62
N LEU A 6 -24.64 -6.72 -80.45
CA LEU A 6 -25.30 -6.39 -79.22
C LEU A 6 -26.01 -7.61 -78.64
N ARG A 7 -25.78 -8.06 -77.44
CA ARG A 7 -26.73 -8.89 -76.70
C ARG A 7 -26.96 -8.31 -75.30
N LEU A 8 -28.11 -7.81 -75.17
CA LEU A 8 -28.84 -7.40 -74.00
C LEU A 8 -29.15 -8.63 -73.15
N SER A 9 -28.77 -8.66 -71.92
CA SER A 9 -29.24 -9.66 -70.94
C SER A 9 -29.41 -9.05 -69.58
N THR A 10 -30.60 -8.67 -69.32
CA THR A 10 -31.39 -8.87 -68.10
C THR A 10 -30.74 -8.52 -66.77
N LEU A 11 -31.12 -7.39 -66.26
CA LEU A 11 -31.01 -6.83 -64.93
C LEU A 11 -31.76 -7.72 -63.93
N CYS A 12 -31.06 -8.43 -63.07
CA CYS A 12 -31.62 -8.98 -61.83
C CYS A 12 -31.06 -8.16 -60.65
N VAL A 13 -31.83 -7.17 -60.22
CA VAL A 13 -31.64 -6.44 -58.98
C VAL A 13 -32.06 -7.35 -57.83
N LEU A 14 -31.10 -7.96 -57.16
CA LEU A 14 -31.34 -8.60 -55.89
C LEU A 14 -31.06 -7.57 -54.80
N LEU A 15 -32.13 -6.95 -54.30
CA LEU A 15 -32.10 -6.17 -53.05
C LEU A 15 -31.85 -7.14 -51.87
N MET A 16 -30.61 -7.33 -51.48
CA MET A 16 -30.27 -7.87 -50.14
C MET A 16 -30.40 -6.71 -49.14
N SER A 17 -31.54 -6.64 -48.48
CA SER A 17 -31.76 -5.86 -47.29
C SER A 17 -30.86 -6.42 -46.17
N MET A 18 -29.68 -5.81 -45.98
CA MET A 18 -28.86 -5.99 -44.76
C MET A 18 -29.62 -5.38 -43.58
N PHE A 19 -30.38 -6.19 -42.87
CA PHE A 19 -30.74 -5.89 -41.48
C PHE A 19 -29.47 -5.94 -40.65
N ALA A 20 -28.84 -4.79 -40.50
CA ALA A 20 -27.84 -4.58 -39.45
C ALA A 20 -28.56 -4.69 -38.11
N PHE A 21 -28.55 -5.86 -37.49
CA PHE A 21 -28.83 -6.02 -36.08
C PHE A 21 -27.72 -5.29 -35.33
N SER A 22 -27.92 -4.01 -35.03
CA SER A 22 -27.18 -3.31 -33.98
C SER A 22 -27.59 -3.95 -32.66
N VAL A 23 -26.84 -4.99 -32.24
CA VAL A 23 -26.84 -5.47 -30.87
C VAL A 23 -26.32 -4.30 -30.07
N PRO A 24 -27.10 -3.65 -29.19
CA PRO A 24 -26.55 -2.71 -28.27
C PRO A 24 -25.56 -3.53 -27.42
N ALA A 25 -24.25 -3.23 -27.55
CA ALA A 25 -23.27 -3.69 -26.59
C ALA A 25 -23.73 -3.10 -25.25
N ALA A 26 -24.52 -3.85 -24.50
CA ALA A 26 -24.73 -3.62 -23.10
C ALA A 26 -23.32 -3.75 -22.48
N ARG A 27 -22.60 -2.63 -22.42
CA ARG A 27 -21.52 -2.48 -21.44
C ARG A 27 -22.21 -2.74 -20.12
N ALA A 28 -22.07 -3.96 -19.62
CA ALA A 28 -22.34 -4.23 -18.22
C ALA A 28 -21.48 -3.18 -17.48
N GLN A 29 -22.14 -2.16 -16.98
CA GLN A 29 -21.56 -1.21 -16.07
C GLN A 29 -21.16 -2.08 -14.87
N GLN A 30 -19.90 -2.50 -14.85
CA GLN A 30 -19.33 -3.22 -13.73
C GLN A 30 -19.53 -2.24 -12.58
N ALA A 31 -20.45 -2.57 -11.67
CA ALA A 31 -20.73 -1.75 -10.51
C ALA A 31 -19.37 -1.49 -9.84
N GLU A 32 -18.96 -0.23 -9.80
CA GLU A 32 -17.71 0.17 -9.15
C GLU A 32 -17.75 -0.37 -7.73
N ALA A 33 -16.79 -1.23 -7.37
CA ALA A 33 -16.74 -1.79 -6.04
C ALA A 33 -16.78 -0.63 -5.05
N PRO A 34 -17.53 -0.72 -3.93
CA PRO A 34 -17.67 0.38 -2.99
C PRO A 34 -16.27 0.84 -2.57
N LYS A 35 -15.99 2.11 -2.78
CA LYS A 35 -14.70 2.73 -2.49
C LYS A 35 -14.41 2.56 -1.00
N GLN A 36 -13.31 1.90 -0.66
CA GLN A 36 -12.91 1.76 0.74
C GLN A 36 -12.80 3.14 1.40
N PRO A 37 -13.20 3.31 2.67
CA PRO A 37 -12.98 4.54 3.41
C PRO A 37 -11.48 4.90 3.41
N ALA A 38 -11.16 6.18 3.28
CA ALA A 38 -9.78 6.63 3.39
C ALA A 38 -9.26 6.36 4.82
N VAL A 39 -8.02 5.90 4.92
CA VAL A 39 -7.28 5.78 6.17
C VAL A 39 -6.03 6.63 6.03
N TYR A 40 -5.79 7.52 6.99
CA TYR A 40 -4.62 8.37 7.05
C TYR A 40 -3.72 7.86 8.17
N THR A 41 -2.43 7.75 7.89
CA THR A 41 -1.43 7.27 8.86
C THR A 41 -0.40 8.37 9.10
N TYR A 42 -0.14 8.66 10.35
CA TYR A 42 1.02 9.42 10.77
C TYR A 42 2.11 8.45 11.16
N VAL A 43 3.29 8.64 10.59
CA VAL A 43 4.45 7.79 10.81
C VAL A 43 5.60 8.67 11.30
N SER A 44 6.27 8.27 12.39
CA SER A 44 7.46 8.90 12.93
C SER A 44 8.65 7.96 12.87
N PHE A 45 9.75 8.43 12.31
CA PHE A 45 11.01 7.72 12.20
C PHE A 45 12.04 8.29 13.16
N PHE A 46 12.72 7.43 13.91
CA PHE A 46 13.70 7.82 14.91
C PHE A 46 15.03 7.08 14.71
N GLY A 47 16.12 7.80 14.64
CA GLY A 47 17.47 7.26 14.78
C GLY A 47 17.87 7.24 16.26
N VAL A 48 17.71 6.11 16.92
CA VAL A 48 18.06 5.94 18.34
C VAL A 48 19.46 5.34 18.44
N PRO A 49 20.40 5.94 19.21
CA PRO A 49 21.72 5.34 19.45
C PRO A 49 21.60 3.94 20.04
N ARG A 50 22.37 2.98 19.53
CA ARG A 50 22.26 1.56 19.91
C ARG A 50 22.33 1.33 21.44
N ALA A 51 23.14 2.09 22.14
CA ALA A 51 23.25 2.00 23.60
C ALA A 51 21.95 2.36 24.34
N GLN A 52 21.02 3.04 23.68
CA GLN A 52 19.75 3.50 24.27
C GLN A 52 18.56 2.66 23.85
N TRP A 53 18.69 1.68 22.95
CA TRP A 53 17.58 0.90 22.41
C TRP A 53 16.70 0.27 23.49
N GLY A 54 17.27 -0.47 24.41
CA GLY A 54 16.49 -1.13 25.47
C GLY A 54 15.73 -0.16 26.37
N ALA A 55 16.31 1.02 26.65
CA ALA A 55 15.63 2.07 27.40
C ALA A 55 14.52 2.72 26.58
N TYR A 56 14.77 2.97 25.30
CA TYR A 56 13.81 3.55 24.36
C TYR A 56 12.60 2.63 24.17
N GLU A 57 12.82 1.35 23.83
CA GLU A 57 11.75 0.36 23.63
C GLU A 57 10.88 0.20 24.90
N LYS A 58 11.52 0.18 26.08
CA LYS A 58 10.79 0.17 27.35
C LYS A 58 9.95 1.44 27.57
N ASN A 59 10.44 2.59 27.13
CA ASN A 59 9.72 3.86 27.25
C ASN A 59 8.51 3.93 26.31
N LEU A 60 8.56 3.34 25.11
CA LEU A 60 7.42 3.29 24.16
C LEU A 60 6.15 2.74 24.84
N ALA A 61 6.28 1.69 25.65
CA ALA A 61 5.18 1.09 26.38
C ALA A 61 4.44 2.08 27.30
N SER A 62 5.10 3.13 27.78
CA SER A 62 4.48 4.17 28.63
C SER A 62 3.46 5.01 27.84
N GLY A 63 3.66 5.17 26.53
CA GLY A 63 2.76 5.89 25.62
C GLY A 63 1.51 5.10 25.24
N HIS A 64 1.51 3.78 25.35
CA HIS A 64 0.39 2.93 24.90
C HIS A 64 -0.93 3.27 25.59
N LYS A 65 -0.92 3.68 26.86
CA LYS A 65 -2.14 4.07 27.58
C LYS A 65 -2.88 5.23 26.91
N LEU A 66 -2.17 6.22 26.38
CA LEU A 66 -2.77 7.34 25.65
C LEU A 66 -3.39 6.84 24.35
N PHE A 67 -2.63 6.05 23.58
CA PHE A 67 -3.13 5.50 22.32
C PHE A 67 -4.32 4.55 22.52
N ASP A 68 -4.32 3.75 23.60
CA ASP A 68 -5.48 2.92 23.96
C ASP A 68 -6.74 3.75 24.20
N SER A 69 -6.62 4.91 24.86
CA SER A 69 -7.72 5.84 25.05
C SER A 69 -8.23 6.41 23.72
N LEU A 70 -7.33 6.82 22.83
CA LEU A 70 -7.65 7.35 21.51
C LEU A 70 -8.25 6.27 20.58
N LEU A 71 -7.81 5.02 20.73
CA LEU A 71 -8.39 3.87 20.03
C LEU A 71 -9.80 3.60 20.55
N ALA A 72 -10.00 3.59 21.86
CA ALA A 72 -11.29 3.33 22.49
C ALA A 72 -12.36 4.38 22.09
N ASP A 73 -12.00 5.67 22.09
CA ASP A 73 -12.93 6.76 21.71
C ASP A 73 -13.11 6.91 20.19
N GLY A 74 -12.39 6.13 19.37
CA GLY A 74 -12.50 6.15 17.91
C GLY A 74 -11.75 7.27 17.21
N THR A 75 -10.91 8.02 17.91
CA THR A 75 -10.04 9.04 17.32
C THR A 75 -9.04 8.41 16.37
N ILE A 76 -8.48 7.24 16.72
CA ILE A 76 -7.62 6.45 15.87
C ILE A 76 -8.21 5.03 15.63
N LEU A 77 -7.73 4.37 14.58
CA LEU A 77 -8.08 3.01 14.19
C LEU A 77 -7.05 1.99 14.66
N SER A 78 -5.79 2.40 14.65
CA SER A 78 -4.65 1.56 15.00
C SER A 78 -3.48 2.41 15.44
N TYR A 79 -2.53 1.78 16.12
CA TYR A 79 -1.23 2.36 16.43
C TYR A 79 -0.22 1.23 16.62
N GLY A 80 1.06 1.57 16.57
CA GLY A 80 2.12 0.61 16.86
C GLY A 80 3.51 1.21 16.82
N ASP A 81 4.46 0.38 17.21
CA ASP A 81 5.87 0.66 17.25
C ASP A 81 6.65 -0.52 16.65
N GLY A 82 7.73 -0.20 15.93
CA GLY A 82 8.62 -1.19 15.34
C GLY A 82 10.08 -0.78 15.42
N ALA A 83 10.96 -1.76 15.32
CA ALA A 83 12.40 -1.55 15.18
C ALA A 83 12.89 -2.13 13.86
N LEU A 84 13.78 -1.43 13.14
CA LEU A 84 14.36 -1.93 11.91
C LEU A 84 15.28 -3.13 12.21
N GLU A 85 15.11 -4.21 11.46
CA GLU A 85 15.97 -5.40 11.50
C GLU A 85 17.20 -5.24 10.59
N VAL A 86 17.03 -4.52 9.48
CA VAL A 86 18.13 -4.23 8.54
C VAL A 86 18.50 -2.76 8.68
N HIS A 87 19.73 -2.49 9.11
CA HIS A 87 20.22 -1.14 9.41
C HIS A 87 20.92 -0.55 8.19
N GLU A 88 20.54 0.67 7.82
CA GLU A 88 21.02 1.35 6.61
C GLU A 88 22.27 2.21 6.81
N GLY A 89 22.80 2.30 8.02
CA GLY A 89 24.01 3.08 8.32
C GLY A 89 23.80 4.21 9.32
N LEU A 90 24.76 5.10 9.41
CA LEU A 90 24.72 6.23 10.35
C LEU A 90 23.65 7.24 9.91
N ASN A 91 22.87 7.74 10.86
CA ASN A 91 21.78 8.69 10.66
C ASN A 91 20.55 8.14 9.91
N ALA A 92 20.46 6.83 9.74
CA ALA A 92 19.22 6.17 9.28
C ALA A 92 18.25 5.93 10.45
N PRO A 93 16.95 5.77 10.19
CA PRO A 93 16.01 5.38 11.22
C PRO A 93 16.36 3.99 11.79
N THR A 94 16.08 3.80 13.05
CA THR A 94 16.22 2.51 13.76
C THR A 94 14.91 2.07 14.36
N HIS A 95 14.01 3.01 14.64
CA HIS A 95 12.69 2.78 15.20
C HIS A 95 11.66 3.60 14.48
N VAL A 96 10.44 3.08 14.45
CA VAL A 96 9.27 3.69 13.81
C VAL A 96 8.09 3.59 14.75
N GLY A 97 7.36 4.69 14.90
CA GLY A 97 6.04 4.70 15.54
C GLY A 97 4.98 5.14 14.56
N TRP A 98 3.77 4.60 14.63
CA TRP A 98 2.67 5.02 13.76
C TRP A 98 1.32 5.01 14.48
N PHE A 99 0.38 5.80 13.96
CA PHE A 99 -1.04 5.68 14.28
C PHE A 99 -1.88 6.10 13.08
N ALA A 100 -3.04 5.48 12.92
CA ALA A 100 -3.93 5.69 11.79
C ALA A 100 -5.31 6.16 12.22
N SER A 101 -5.97 6.97 11.37
CA SER A 101 -7.32 7.47 11.58
C SER A 101 -8.11 7.52 10.27
N THR A 102 -9.45 7.51 10.36
CA THR A 102 -10.31 7.70 9.19
C THR A 102 -10.32 9.14 8.65
N SER A 103 -9.62 10.07 9.31
CA SER A 103 -9.61 11.47 8.88
C SER A 103 -8.36 12.22 9.34
N MET A 104 -7.96 13.24 8.58
CA MET A 104 -6.92 14.19 9.00
C MET A 104 -7.26 14.88 10.33
N ALA A 105 -8.53 15.18 10.59
CA ALA A 105 -8.96 15.77 11.86
C ALA A 105 -8.68 14.83 13.04
N GLY A 106 -8.89 13.51 12.87
CA GLY A 106 -8.54 12.49 13.84
C GLY A 106 -7.04 12.42 14.10
N LEU A 107 -6.21 12.44 13.03
CA LEU A 107 -4.74 12.51 13.19
C LEU A 107 -4.31 13.75 13.96
N MET A 108 -4.84 14.93 13.60
CA MET A 108 -4.49 16.19 14.29
C MET A 108 -4.93 16.18 15.75
N LYS A 109 -6.09 15.58 16.07
CA LYS A 109 -6.55 15.39 17.47
C LYS A 109 -5.57 14.49 18.24
N ALA A 110 -5.14 13.39 17.64
CA ALA A 110 -4.17 12.49 18.27
C ALA A 110 -2.81 13.17 18.49
N LEU A 111 -2.30 13.90 17.51
CA LEU A 111 -1.07 14.71 17.66
C LEU A 111 -1.17 15.77 18.75
N ALA A 112 -2.32 16.44 18.86
CA ALA A 112 -2.56 17.42 19.93
C ALA A 112 -2.55 16.74 21.31
N ALA A 113 -3.13 15.55 21.43
CA ALA A 113 -3.11 14.78 22.67
C ALA A 113 -1.69 14.33 23.05
N LEU A 114 -0.88 13.89 22.08
CA LEU A 114 0.55 13.55 22.29
C LEU A 114 1.35 14.76 22.79
N ARG A 115 1.17 15.93 22.18
CA ARG A 115 1.85 17.16 22.61
C ARG A 115 1.43 17.56 24.02
N ALA A 116 0.15 17.44 24.36
CA ALA A 116 -0.39 17.77 25.68
C ALA A 116 0.11 16.80 26.78
N ALA A 117 0.32 15.54 26.42
CA ALA A 117 0.86 14.53 27.35
C ALA A 117 2.34 14.79 27.69
N GLY A 118 3.00 15.69 27.00
CA GLY A 118 4.43 15.93 27.12
C GLY A 118 5.23 14.78 26.49
N SER A 119 5.93 15.06 25.41
CA SER A 119 6.78 14.05 24.78
C SER A 119 7.88 13.63 25.75
N THR A 120 7.88 12.38 26.18
CA THR A 120 8.98 11.76 26.91
C THR A 120 10.22 11.54 26.03
N SER A 121 10.12 11.93 24.76
CA SER A 121 11.19 11.81 23.76
C SER A 121 12.39 12.70 24.01
N SER A 122 12.26 13.73 24.87
CA SER A 122 13.38 14.63 25.23
C SER A 122 14.54 13.94 25.94
N ASP A 123 14.31 12.73 26.48
CA ASP A 123 15.32 11.99 27.26
C ASP A 123 16.27 11.17 26.37
N PHE A 124 16.01 11.10 25.07
CA PHE A 124 16.81 10.33 24.13
C PHE A 124 17.55 11.24 23.14
N ALA A 125 18.81 10.93 22.90
CA ALA A 125 19.64 11.61 21.91
C ALA A 125 19.39 11.00 20.53
N TYR A 126 18.40 11.54 19.79
CA TYR A 126 18.14 11.08 18.42
C TYR A 126 19.22 11.55 17.46
N THR A 127 19.67 10.64 16.60
CA THR A 127 20.56 10.97 15.47
C THR A 127 19.81 11.50 14.26
N MET A 128 18.53 11.14 14.17
CA MET A 128 17.58 11.69 13.17
C MET A 128 16.15 11.58 13.69
N HIS A 129 15.28 12.44 13.19
CA HIS A 129 13.83 12.35 13.35
C HIS A 129 13.17 12.93 12.12
N SER A 130 12.21 12.18 11.56
CA SER A 130 11.35 12.67 10.48
C SER A 130 9.95 12.08 10.63
N ASP A 131 8.97 12.82 10.10
CA ASP A 131 7.57 12.43 10.13
C ASP A 131 7.01 12.39 8.71
N ALA A 132 6.06 11.50 8.49
CA ALA A 132 5.28 11.44 7.26
C ALA A 132 3.79 11.33 7.58
N ILE A 133 2.95 11.81 6.66
CA ILE A 133 1.51 11.54 6.66
C ILE A 133 1.17 10.91 5.34
N THR A 134 0.68 9.68 5.40
CA THR A 134 0.25 8.90 4.24
C THR A 134 -1.27 8.72 4.22
N LYS A 135 -1.78 8.28 3.10
CA LYS A 135 -3.18 7.90 2.91
C LYS A 135 -3.25 6.55 2.21
N SER A 136 -3.92 5.60 2.83
CA SER A 136 -4.13 4.30 2.22
C SER A 136 -5.11 4.40 1.05
N THR A 137 -4.65 3.97 -0.13
CA THR A 137 -5.46 3.84 -1.34
C THR A 137 -6.11 2.46 -1.44
N MET A 138 -5.49 1.48 -0.78
CA MET A 138 -5.90 0.08 -0.74
C MET A 138 -5.38 -0.55 0.55
N TYR A 139 -6.21 -1.33 1.25
CA TYR A 139 -5.79 -2.04 2.45
C TYR A 139 -6.70 -3.22 2.75
N ASN A 140 -6.19 -4.20 3.49
CA ASN A 140 -6.93 -5.29 4.10
C ASN A 140 -6.14 -5.81 5.30
N GLY A 141 -6.83 -6.30 6.33
CA GLY A 141 -6.16 -6.82 7.51
C GLY A 141 -7.12 -7.29 8.58
N LYS A 142 -6.56 -8.04 9.53
CA LYS A 142 -7.26 -8.52 10.72
C LYS A 142 -6.93 -7.59 11.89
N GLY A 143 -7.94 -7.06 12.54
CA GLY A 143 -7.77 -6.30 13.78
C GLY A 143 -7.20 -7.19 14.90
N GLY A 144 -6.65 -6.56 15.92
CA GLY A 144 -6.11 -7.26 17.07
C GLY A 144 -4.93 -6.55 17.72
N THR A 145 -4.29 -7.26 18.65
CA THR A 145 -3.08 -6.83 19.35
C THR A 145 -1.97 -7.85 19.11
N THR A 146 -0.77 -7.37 18.82
CA THR A 146 0.43 -8.21 18.72
C THR A 146 1.66 -7.46 19.23
N ASP A 147 2.60 -8.21 19.78
CA ASP A 147 3.95 -7.77 20.18
C ASP A 147 5.04 -8.56 19.44
N SER A 148 4.67 -9.17 18.34
CA SER A 148 5.55 -10.01 17.51
C SER A 148 5.18 -9.92 16.04
N GLY A 149 6.08 -10.41 15.18
CA GLY A 149 5.92 -10.39 13.74
C GLY A 149 6.77 -9.34 13.07
N TYR A 150 6.55 -9.16 11.78
CA TYR A 150 7.37 -8.30 10.93
C TYR A 150 6.51 -7.42 10.03
N VAL A 151 7.07 -6.27 9.65
CA VAL A 151 6.49 -5.38 8.64
C VAL A 151 7.53 -5.19 7.54
N LEU A 152 7.18 -5.54 6.31
CA LEU A 152 7.94 -5.18 5.13
C LEU A 152 7.32 -3.90 4.55
N VAL A 153 8.12 -2.86 4.46
CA VAL A 153 7.76 -1.58 3.86
C VAL A 153 8.54 -1.46 2.56
N GLN A 154 7.85 -1.23 1.46
CA GLN A 154 8.42 -1.18 0.11
C GLN A 154 8.05 0.16 -0.54
N ASP A 155 9.03 1.02 -0.76
CA ASP A 155 8.82 2.30 -1.40
C ASP A 155 9.01 2.18 -2.92
N TRP A 156 8.03 2.70 -3.67
CA TRP A 156 7.96 2.66 -5.11
C TRP A 156 7.67 4.04 -5.67
N THR A 157 8.46 4.48 -6.63
CA THR A 157 8.20 5.72 -7.35
C THR A 157 7.82 5.39 -8.79
N PRO A 158 6.56 5.58 -9.19
CA PRO A 158 6.18 5.51 -10.59
C PRO A 158 6.93 6.54 -11.42
N LYS A 159 7.29 6.17 -12.64
CA LYS A 159 7.85 7.13 -13.61
C LYS A 159 6.84 8.24 -13.90
N PRO A 160 7.26 9.44 -14.30
CA PRO A 160 6.37 10.52 -14.66
C PRO A 160 5.29 10.08 -15.67
N GLY A 161 4.02 10.28 -15.32
CA GLY A 161 2.86 9.90 -16.14
C GLY A 161 2.39 8.44 -15.98
N HIS A 162 3.06 7.59 -15.18
CA HIS A 162 2.70 6.18 -15.01
C HIS A 162 2.04 5.84 -13.67
N ALA A 163 1.68 6.81 -12.85
CA ALA A 163 1.09 6.55 -11.51
C ALA A 163 -0.25 5.78 -11.59
N GLU A 164 -1.12 6.15 -12.52
CA GLU A 164 -2.40 5.46 -12.74
C GLU A 164 -2.18 4.01 -13.22
N GLU A 165 -1.31 3.83 -14.23
CA GLU A 165 -0.96 2.49 -14.74
C GLU A 165 -0.34 1.60 -13.66
N PHE A 166 0.54 2.15 -12.82
CA PHE A 166 1.11 1.45 -11.66
C PHE A 166 0.01 0.95 -10.71
N MET A 167 -0.93 1.83 -10.32
CA MET A 167 -2.02 1.47 -9.44
C MET A 167 -3.00 0.47 -10.05
N ASP A 168 -3.25 0.56 -11.36
CA ASP A 168 -4.06 -0.42 -12.10
C ASP A 168 -3.40 -1.81 -12.07
N LEU A 169 -2.08 -1.89 -12.27
CA LEU A 169 -1.32 -3.14 -12.18
C LEU A 169 -1.40 -3.74 -10.77
N ILE A 170 -1.19 -2.92 -9.73
CA ILE A 170 -1.32 -3.36 -8.34
C ILE A 170 -2.73 -3.87 -8.06
N THR A 171 -3.75 -3.12 -8.46
CA THR A 171 -5.16 -3.47 -8.24
C THR A 171 -5.55 -4.75 -8.95
N LYS A 172 -5.11 -4.93 -10.19
CA LYS A 172 -5.50 -6.07 -11.04
C LYS A 172 -4.75 -7.35 -10.68
N TYR A 173 -3.45 -7.25 -10.36
CA TYR A 173 -2.60 -8.44 -10.24
C TYR A 173 -2.15 -8.72 -8.81
N ARG A 174 -1.77 -7.70 -8.04
CA ARG A 174 -1.28 -7.90 -6.68
C ARG A 174 -2.39 -7.97 -5.64
N LYS A 175 -3.39 -7.10 -5.72
CA LYS A 175 -4.47 -7.06 -4.73
C LYS A 175 -5.18 -8.41 -4.53
N PRO A 176 -5.61 -9.15 -5.57
CA PRO A 176 -6.28 -10.44 -5.37
C PRO A 176 -5.40 -11.46 -4.63
N TRP A 177 -4.10 -11.45 -4.92
CA TRP A 177 -3.14 -12.30 -4.24
C TRP A 177 -2.91 -11.86 -2.78
N LEU A 178 -2.75 -10.56 -2.53
CA LEU A 178 -2.63 -10.02 -1.16
C LEU A 178 -3.86 -10.32 -0.31
N ASP A 179 -5.08 -10.18 -0.89
CA ASP A 179 -6.32 -10.55 -0.20
C ASP A 179 -6.36 -12.04 0.15
N ALA A 180 -5.91 -12.91 -0.74
CA ALA A 180 -5.80 -14.35 -0.47
C ALA A 180 -4.78 -14.63 0.64
N ALA A 181 -3.64 -13.95 0.65
CA ALA A 181 -2.61 -14.09 1.68
C ALA A 181 -3.09 -13.61 3.07
N VAL A 182 -3.97 -12.60 3.14
CA VAL A 182 -4.63 -12.22 4.40
C VAL A 182 -5.66 -13.28 4.81
N ALA A 183 -6.42 -13.81 3.87
CA ALA A 183 -7.44 -14.82 4.15
C ALA A 183 -6.82 -16.11 4.72
N ASP A 184 -5.72 -16.58 4.17
CA ASP A 184 -5.03 -17.82 4.59
C ASP A 184 -4.06 -17.62 5.78
N GLY A 185 -3.84 -16.37 6.22
CA GLY A 185 -3.00 -16.03 7.37
C GLY A 185 -1.50 -15.90 7.06
N THR A 186 -1.09 -15.93 5.80
CA THR A 186 0.28 -15.57 5.39
C THR A 186 0.57 -14.11 5.72
N LEU A 187 -0.41 -13.22 5.56
CA LEU A 187 -0.37 -11.85 6.02
C LEU A 187 -1.37 -11.61 7.15
N SER A 188 -0.98 -10.84 8.16
CA SER A 188 -1.92 -10.25 9.12
C SER A 188 -2.65 -9.06 8.50
N GLY A 189 -2.03 -8.38 7.56
CA GLY A 189 -2.61 -7.27 6.82
C GLY A 189 -1.64 -6.71 5.78
N TYR A 190 -2.18 -5.83 4.93
CA TYR A 190 -1.40 -5.04 3.99
C TYR A 190 -2.05 -3.67 3.75
N SER A 191 -1.26 -2.70 3.32
CA SER A 191 -1.75 -1.45 2.74
C SER A 191 -0.90 -1.01 1.56
N VAL A 192 -1.49 -0.18 0.69
CA VAL A 192 -0.80 0.62 -0.31
C VAL A 192 -1.15 2.06 -0.03
N GLU A 193 -0.16 2.87 0.20
CA GLU A 193 -0.28 4.23 0.70
C GLU A 193 0.39 5.21 -0.24
N GLU A 194 -0.15 6.42 -0.32
CA GLU A 194 0.47 7.56 -0.99
C GLU A 194 0.74 8.68 0.02
N ASP A 195 1.78 9.45 -0.18
CA ASP A 195 2.08 10.61 0.66
C ASP A 195 0.99 11.67 0.52
N GLN A 196 0.43 12.10 1.67
CA GLN A 196 -0.49 13.25 1.72
C GLN A 196 0.24 14.57 1.93
N ILE A 197 1.37 14.52 2.63
CA ILE A 197 2.27 15.66 2.81
C ILE A 197 3.60 15.24 2.22
N HIS A 198 3.95 15.84 1.10
CA HIS A 198 5.15 15.52 0.34
C HIS A 198 6.37 16.16 1.00
N VAL A 199 7.05 15.42 1.84
CA VAL A 199 8.34 15.81 2.45
C VAL A 199 9.54 15.23 1.70
N ASP A 200 9.31 14.15 0.93
CA ASP A 200 10.30 13.46 0.12
C ASP A 200 9.92 13.50 -1.39
N THR A 201 9.97 12.37 -2.07
CA THR A 201 9.69 12.27 -3.50
C THR A 201 8.18 12.32 -3.78
N PRO A 202 7.66 13.39 -4.39
CA PRO A 202 6.24 13.46 -4.71
C PRO A 202 5.80 12.31 -5.63
N GLY A 203 4.63 11.73 -5.32
CA GLY A 203 4.03 10.65 -6.11
C GLY A 203 4.63 9.26 -5.83
N ALA A 204 5.41 9.11 -4.76
CA ALA A 204 5.81 7.80 -4.26
C ALA A 204 4.63 7.07 -3.62
N TYR A 205 4.68 5.73 -3.71
CA TYR A 205 3.76 4.82 -3.04
C TYR A 205 4.54 3.91 -2.10
N THR A 206 4.00 3.73 -0.91
CA THR A 206 4.52 2.78 0.07
C THR A 206 3.60 1.57 0.12
N MET A 207 4.16 0.38 -0.13
CA MET A 207 3.46 -0.89 0.03
C MET A 207 3.89 -1.52 1.35
N ILE A 208 2.94 -1.82 2.21
CA ILE A 208 3.17 -2.39 3.54
C ILE A 208 2.59 -3.80 3.58
N ALA A 209 3.39 -4.78 4.01
CA ALA A 209 2.95 -6.14 4.27
C ALA A 209 3.29 -6.52 5.71
N VAL A 210 2.30 -6.99 6.46
CA VAL A 210 2.44 -7.36 7.88
C VAL A 210 2.39 -8.87 8.02
N PHE A 211 3.45 -9.45 8.60
CA PHE A 211 3.63 -10.90 8.76
C PHE A 211 3.51 -11.32 10.23
N PRO A 212 2.81 -12.40 10.53
CA PRO A 212 2.73 -12.92 11.89
C PRO A 212 4.06 -13.52 12.39
N ASN A 213 4.93 -13.97 11.49
CA ASN A 213 6.23 -14.58 11.81
C ASN A 213 7.10 -14.72 10.55
N ALA A 214 8.36 -15.16 10.71
CA ALA A 214 9.31 -15.33 9.62
C ALA A 214 8.90 -16.45 8.62
N ALA A 215 8.27 -17.54 9.08
CA ALA A 215 7.82 -18.59 8.15
C ALA A 215 6.73 -18.09 7.18
N ALA A 216 5.91 -17.13 7.61
CA ALA A 216 4.95 -16.46 6.75
C ALA A 216 5.65 -15.59 5.69
N MET A 217 6.78 -14.98 6.02
CA MET A 217 7.62 -14.25 5.05
C MET A 217 8.22 -15.20 4.00
N ASP A 218 8.74 -16.36 4.41
CA ASP A 218 9.26 -17.38 3.47
C ASP A 218 8.17 -17.80 2.47
N LYS A 219 6.96 -18.06 2.97
CA LYS A 219 5.81 -18.40 2.11
C LYS A 219 5.46 -17.26 1.16
N TYR A 220 5.42 -16.03 1.64
CA TYR A 220 5.14 -14.84 0.85
C TYR A 220 6.11 -14.68 -0.32
N TYR A 221 7.43 -14.81 -0.08
CA TYR A 221 8.43 -14.71 -1.14
C TYR A 221 8.32 -15.84 -2.16
N ALA A 222 8.09 -17.08 -1.72
CA ALA A 222 7.86 -18.20 -2.64
C ALA A 222 6.61 -17.98 -3.53
N GLU A 223 5.55 -17.38 -2.99
CA GLU A 223 4.34 -17.06 -3.74
C GLU A 223 4.54 -15.91 -4.73
N ILE A 224 5.36 -14.89 -4.39
CA ILE A 224 5.76 -13.83 -5.34
C ILE A 224 6.53 -14.43 -6.53
N GLU A 225 7.49 -15.30 -6.31
CA GLU A 225 8.22 -15.97 -7.37
C GLU A 225 7.28 -16.80 -8.28
N ALA A 226 6.33 -17.51 -7.66
CA ALA A 226 5.31 -18.26 -8.38
C ALA A 226 4.37 -17.34 -9.18
N LEU A 227 4.03 -16.17 -8.66
CA LEU A 227 3.22 -15.16 -9.36
C LEU A 227 3.97 -14.64 -10.61
N HIS A 228 5.24 -14.26 -10.47
CA HIS A 228 6.06 -13.81 -11.58
C HIS A 228 6.23 -14.90 -12.65
N THR A 229 6.38 -16.15 -12.24
CA THR A 229 6.47 -17.30 -13.17
C THR A 229 5.17 -17.49 -13.95
N LYS A 230 4.01 -17.35 -13.29
CA LYS A 230 2.69 -17.51 -13.93
C LYS A 230 2.29 -16.31 -14.78
N GLN A 231 2.81 -15.14 -14.49
CA GLN A 231 2.45 -13.87 -15.12
C GLN A 231 3.72 -13.07 -15.49
N PRO A 232 4.57 -13.59 -16.39
CA PRO A 232 5.86 -12.96 -16.70
C PRO A 232 5.71 -11.53 -17.24
N LEU A 233 4.66 -11.27 -18.04
CA LEU A 233 4.38 -9.94 -18.57
C LEU A 233 4.06 -8.91 -17.48
N PHE A 234 3.53 -9.36 -16.32
CA PHE A 234 3.31 -8.46 -15.19
C PHE A 234 4.63 -7.87 -14.69
N GLY A 235 5.67 -8.68 -14.54
CA GLY A 235 7.00 -8.22 -14.13
C GLY A 235 7.59 -7.21 -15.10
N ASP A 236 7.51 -7.47 -16.41
CA ASP A 236 8.03 -6.58 -17.45
C ASP A 236 7.29 -5.23 -17.48
N VAL A 237 5.95 -5.26 -17.48
CA VAL A 237 5.13 -4.05 -17.49
C VAL A 237 5.30 -3.27 -16.20
N TYR A 238 5.30 -3.96 -15.04
CA TYR A 238 5.57 -3.32 -13.75
C TYR A 238 6.91 -2.59 -13.74
N SER A 239 7.99 -3.26 -14.23
CA SER A 239 9.33 -2.68 -14.35
C SER A 239 9.37 -1.47 -15.26
N SER A 240 8.51 -1.41 -16.28
CA SER A 240 8.44 -0.27 -17.19
C SER A 240 7.79 0.96 -16.56
N THR A 241 6.92 0.77 -15.54
CA THR A 241 6.15 1.86 -14.90
C THR A 241 6.86 2.51 -13.72
N VAL A 242 7.87 1.85 -13.11
CA VAL A 242 8.54 2.34 -11.90
C VAL A 242 10.00 2.73 -12.13
N ASP A 243 10.50 3.63 -11.28
CA ASP A 243 11.92 3.92 -11.17
C ASP A 243 12.57 2.98 -10.13
N TYR A 244 13.20 1.92 -10.60
CA TYR A 244 13.88 0.96 -9.72
C TYR A 244 15.07 1.57 -8.95
N ALA A 245 15.67 2.64 -9.42
CA ALA A 245 16.78 3.27 -8.71
C ALA A 245 16.32 3.91 -7.39
N SER A 246 15.06 4.31 -7.30
CA SER A 246 14.45 4.87 -6.11
C SER A 246 13.81 3.83 -5.17
N HIS A 247 13.65 2.56 -5.62
CA HIS A 247 13.04 1.52 -4.81
C HIS A 247 13.86 1.23 -3.54
N ARG A 248 13.16 1.14 -2.41
CA ARG A 248 13.76 0.77 -1.12
C ARG A 248 12.84 -0.20 -0.40
N ASP A 249 13.45 -1.13 0.31
CA ASP A 249 12.77 -2.07 1.21
C ASP A 249 13.27 -1.85 2.64
N HIS A 250 12.34 -1.80 3.58
CA HIS A 250 12.64 -1.73 5.00
C HIS A 250 11.94 -2.89 5.71
N LEU A 251 12.70 -3.63 6.50
CA LEU A 251 12.15 -4.71 7.32
C LEU A 251 12.18 -4.28 8.79
N LEU A 252 10.99 -4.27 9.40
CA LEU A 252 10.80 -3.96 10.81
C LEU A 252 10.36 -5.19 11.57
N ARG A 253 10.85 -5.33 12.80
CA ARG A 253 10.24 -6.18 13.82
C ARG A 253 9.17 -5.37 14.56
N ILE A 254 8.00 -5.93 14.74
CA ILE A 254 6.93 -5.32 15.54
C ILE A 254 7.34 -5.39 17.02
N LEU A 255 7.37 -4.26 17.70
CA LEU A 255 7.52 -4.15 19.15
C LEU A 255 6.15 -4.20 19.82
N TYR A 256 5.18 -3.53 19.24
CA TYR A 256 3.78 -3.54 19.64
C TYR A 256 2.91 -3.01 18.50
N SER A 257 1.73 -3.57 18.34
CA SER A 257 0.70 -3.02 17.44
C SER A 257 -0.69 -3.39 17.94
N LYS A 258 -1.64 -2.45 17.79
CA LYS A 258 -3.03 -2.65 18.16
C LYS A 258 -3.96 -1.96 17.16
N SER A 259 -5.00 -2.68 16.75
CA SER A 259 -6.03 -2.17 15.84
C SER A 259 -7.42 -2.66 16.25
N LYS A 260 -8.45 -1.91 15.83
CA LYS A 260 -9.86 -2.31 15.98
C LYS A 260 -10.21 -3.47 15.08
#